data_d838e06caa694ac00bdf2c2183dbbed1
#
_entry.id   d838e06caa694ac00bdf2c2183dbbed1
#
_cell.length_a   1.000
_cell.length_b   1.000
_cell.length_c   1.000
_cell.angle_alpha   90.00
_cell.angle_beta   90.00
_cell.angle_gamma   90.00
#
_symmetry.space_group_name_H-M   'P 1'
#
loop_
_entity.id
_entity.type
_entity.pdbx_description
1 polymer ?
#
loop_
_entity_poly.entity_id
_entity_poly.type
_entity_poly.pdbx_seq_one_letter_code
_entity_poly.pdbx_strand_id
1 'polypeptide(L)'
;QYIEEYLLGYCQRHPLIDIRWGQRVVAIAQGDAAVTLGIDTPDGEYELTAEWVVAADGGRSTVRKLMQLRMEGRSYPGRFVIADIKAKIDLPTERLCFFDPAWNPGNNVLVHRQPDDLWRIDFRLPDGETEEQALEPALLKRRINAVLSMIKQEVEWQLDWATVYSANTLTLGKFVHGRVLLTGDAAHLLPIFGVRGINTGLQDSNNLAWKLAFVINGWAERPLLDSYSQERVQAAHEICEEGGKSTRFMTPPSPGTRLLRDAVLSWSLSEDFLKDLMHWRTSRPHDYRDSSLNAFAEVDREFHGGVACGQPLRNIKLAANDHLLDAIGSKAGFHLLLFVGKEGLTGDLREILAATENLAYPIHRLIVTPAAPLDDPQADPIVGDAQGRTYSKYDASPGTVYLVRPDLHVCARWRRANPLQVVQALRQATGFAEGCCLS
;
A
#
# COMPACT_ATOMS: atom_id res chain seq x y z
N GLN A 1 0.41 -7.24 -14.95
CA GLN A 1 1.50 -7.76 -15.81
C GLN A 1 2.64 -6.74 -15.91
N TYR A 2 2.48 -5.56 -16.54
CA TYR A 2 3.57 -4.58 -16.76
C TYR A 2 4.31 -4.15 -15.48
N ILE A 3 3.60 -3.94 -14.37
CA ILE A 3 4.24 -3.62 -13.08
C ILE A 3 5.14 -4.78 -12.63
N GLU A 4 4.69 -6.01 -12.79
CA GLU A 4 5.47 -7.21 -12.47
C GLU A 4 6.70 -7.33 -13.36
N GLU A 5 6.57 -7.06 -14.67
CA GLU A 5 7.69 -7.06 -15.63
C GLU A 5 8.75 -6.00 -15.27
N TYR A 6 8.32 -4.78 -14.90
CA TYR A 6 9.24 -3.73 -14.46
C TYR A 6 9.97 -4.10 -13.18
N LEU A 7 9.25 -4.65 -12.18
CA LEU A 7 9.85 -5.09 -10.93
C LEU A 7 10.80 -6.27 -11.15
N LEU A 8 10.41 -7.25 -11.96
CA LEU A 8 11.26 -8.39 -12.32
C LEU A 8 12.52 -7.92 -13.03
N GLY A 9 12.39 -7.04 -14.03
CA GLY A 9 13.53 -6.47 -14.73
C GLY A 9 14.47 -5.67 -13.83
N TYR A 10 13.96 -5.03 -12.78
CA TYR A 10 14.77 -4.38 -11.77
C TYR A 10 15.52 -5.43 -10.92
N CYS A 11 14.82 -6.43 -10.42
CA CYS A 11 15.40 -7.51 -9.62
C CYS A 11 16.52 -8.27 -10.38
N GLN A 12 16.31 -8.59 -11.65
CA GLN A 12 17.29 -9.28 -12.49
C GLN A 12 18.62 -8.52 -12.67
N ARG A 13 18.57 -7.19 -12.60
CA ARG A 13 19.76 -6.34 -12.71
C ARG A 13 20.48 -6.12 -11.38
N HIS A 14 19.85 -6.48 -10.26
CA HIS A 14 20.42 -6.22 -8.94
C HIS A 14 21.32 -7.37 -8.50
N PRO A 15 22.63 -7.14 -8.23
CA PRO A 15 23.62 -8.21 -8.03
C PRO A 15 23.40 -9.04 -6.75
N LEU A 16 22.61 -8.54 -5.80
CA LEU A 16 22.32 -9.22 -4.54
C LEU A 16 21.00 -10.02 -4.58
N ILE A 17 20.31 -10.06 -5.73
CA ILE A 17 19.04 -10.77 -5.87
C ILE A 17 19.24 -12.02 -6.73
N ASP A 18 19.01 -13.18 -6.14
CA ASP A 18 19.00 -14.48 -6.81
C ASP A 18 17.54 -14.93 -7.03
N ILE A 19 17.10 -15.00 -8.30
CA ILE A 19 15.75 -15.41 -8.68
C ILE A 19 15.77 -16.84 -9.17
N ARG A 20 15.09 -17.73 -8.45
CA ARG A 20 15.02 -19.16 -8.75
C ARG A 20 13.61 -19.56 -9.16
N TRP A 21 13.44 -19.89 -10.42
CA TRP A 21 12.18 -20.38 -10.98
C TRP A 21 12.01 -21.88 -10.77
N GLY A 22 10.75 -22.34 -10.73
CA GLY A 22 10.46 -23.77 -10.55
C GLY A 22 10.80 -24.31 -9.16
N GLN A 23 10.97 -23.43 -8.17
CA GLN A 23 11.32 -23.76 -6.80
C GLN A 23 10.08 -23.64 -5.90
N ARG A 24 9.64 -24.74 -5.31
CA ARG A 24 8.44 -24.76 -4.46
C ARG A 24 8.80 -25.07 -3.03
N VAL A 25 8.42 -24.20 -2.09
CA VAL A 25 8.56 -24.47 -0.66
C VAL A 25 7.59 -25.58 -0.26
N VAL A 26 8.10 -26.66 0.32
CA VAL A 26 7.30 -27.82 0.77
C VAL A 26 7.43 -28.09 2.26
N ALA A 27 8.47 -27.57 2.91
CA ALA A 27 8.69 -27.68 4.34
C ALA A 27 9.27 -26.39 4.90
N ILE A 28 9.04 -26.14 6.19
CA ILE A 28 9.59 -25.01 6.93
C ILE A 28 9.90 -25.45 8.37
N ALA A 29 11.10 -25.18 8.82
CA ALA A 29 11.51 -25.35 10.21
C ALA A 29 12.22 -24.09 10.69
N GLN A 30 11.83 -23.58 11.84
CA GLN A 30 12.34 -22.32 12.39
C GLN A 30 13.13 -22.58 13.66
N GLY A 31 14.37 -22.12 13.70
CA GLY A 31 15.23 -22.04 14.90
C GLY A 31 15.40 -20.60 15.37
N ASP A 32 16.24 -20.43 16.40
CA ASP A 32 16.50 -19.10 16.99
C ASP A 32 17.30 -18.19 16.04
N ALA A 33 18.24 -18.76 15.28
CA ALA A 33 19.15 -18.00 14.41
C ALA A 33 18.73 -18.00 12.93
N ALA A 34 18.01 -19.01 12.47
CA ALA A 34 17.70 -19.18 11.05
C ALA A 34 16.41 -19.98 10.84
N VAL A 35 15.95 -19.95 9.58
CA VAL A 35 14.82 -20.75 9.08
C VAL A 35 15.35 -21.68 8.00
N THR A 36 15.02 -22.97 8.07
CA THR A 36 15.32 -23.96 7.03
C THR A 36 14.05 -24.23 6.23
N LEU A 37 14.16 -24.12 4.91
CA LEU A 37 13.10 -24.40 3.95
C LEU A 37 13.43 -25.68 3.18
N GLY A 38 12.48 -26.61 3.08
CA GLY A 38 12.53 -27.69 2.10
C GLY A 38 12.02 -27.16 0.77
N ILE A 39 12.80 -27.33 -0.27
CA ILE A 39 12.52 -26.85 -1.63
C ILE A 39 12.38 -28.04 -2.56
N ASP A 40 11.23 -28.16 -3.22
CA ASP A 40 10.95 -29.14 -4.26
C ASP A 40 11.18 -28.50 -5.65
N THR A 41 11.91 -29.20 -6.50
CA THR A 41 12.25 -28.77 -7.86
C THR A 41 12.09 -29.91 -8.86
N PRO A 42 12.05 -29.65 -10.18
CA PRO A 42 12.06 -30.72 -11.19
C PRO A 42 13.25 -31.67 -11.09
N ASP A 43 14.37 -31.24 -10.51
CA ASP A 43 15.61 -32.02 -10.38
C ASP A 43 15.74 -32.72 -9.01
N GLY A 44 14.76 -32.54 -8.12
CA GLY A 44 14.73 -33.14 -6.78
C GLY A 44 14.57 -32.09 -5.67
N GLU A 45 14.60 -32.58 -4.43
CA GLU A 45 14.46 -31.77 -3.24
C GLU A 45 15.81 -31.34 -2.65
N TYR A 46 15.87 -30.14 -2.07
CA TYR A 46 17.02 -29.67 -1.30
C TYR A 46 16.59 -28.77 -0.15
N GLU A 47 17.50 -28.49 0.78
CA GLU A 47 17.28 -27.56 1.88
C GLU A 47 17.96 -26.21 1.62
N LEU A 48 17.25 -25.12 1.97
CA LEU A 48 17.75 -23.76 1.94
C LEU A 48 17.63 -23.15 3.33
N THR A 49 18.74 -22.65 3.88
CA THR A 49 18.74 -21.94 5.17
C THR A 49 18.87 -20.44 4.95
N ALA A 50 18.03 -19.68 5.63
CA ALA A 50 18.02 -18.21 5.59
C ALA A 50 17.83 -17.63 6.98
N GLU A 51 18.40 -16.46 7.25
CA GLU A 51 18.19 -15.78 8.52
C GLU A 51 16.74 -15.29 8.68
N TRP A 52 16.12 -14.89 7.59
CA TRP A 52 14.74 -14.39 7.55
C TRP A 52 14.03 -14.96 6.33
N VAL A 53 12.73 -15.18 6.48
CA VAL A 53 11.84 -15.60 5.40
C VAL A 53 10.69 -14.60 5.29
N VAL A 54 10.47 -14.05 4.10
CA VAL A 54 9.30 -13.24 3.79
C VAL A 54 8.37 -14.04 2.88
N ALA A 55 7.25 -14.48 3.40
CA ALA A 55 6.24 -15.20 2.65
C ALA A 55 5.33 -14.23 1.90
N ALA A 56 5.48 -14.19 0.58
CA ALA A 56 4.67 -13.43 -0.37
C ALA A 56 4.00 -14.38 -1.40
N ASP A 57 3.68 -15.60 -0.96
CA ASP A 57 3.24 -16.73 -1.78
C ASP A 57 1.71 -16.78 -2.00
N GLY A 58 1.04 -15.61 -1.82
CA GLY A 58 -0.32 -15.36 -2.26
C GLY A 58 -1.42 -15.98 -1.39
N GLY A 59 -2.67 -15.86 -1.84
CA GLY A 59 -3.86 -16.21 -1.05
C GLY A 59 -3.94 -17.68 -0.64
N ARG A 60 -3.32 -18.57 -1.39
CA ARG A 60 -3.22 -20.00 -1.07
C ARG A 60 -1.92 -20.37 -0.36
N SER A 61 -1.22 -19.43 0.21
CA SER A 61 0.10 -19.52 0.83
C SER A 61 0.43 -20.89 1.44
N THR A 62 1.49 -21.49 0.93
CA THR A 62 2.03 -22.76 1.44
C THR A 62 2.73 -22.53 2.78
N VAL A 63 3.49 -21.43 2.90
CA VAL A 63 4.18 -21.08 4.16
C VAL A 63 3.17 -20.90 5.29
N ARG A 64 2.07 -20.15 5.06
CA ARG A 64 1.00 -19.98 6.04
C ARG A 64 0.41 -21.34 6.49
N LYS A 65 0.18 -22.26 5.55
CA LYS A 65 -0.34 -23.60 5.85
C LYS A 65 0.66 -24.45 6.64
N LEU A 66 1.93 -24.45 6.25
CA LEU A 66 3.00 -25.19 6.93
C LEU A 66 3.19 -24.70 8.37
N MET A 67 3.01 -23.40 8.60
CA MET A 67 3.05 -22.80 9.93
C MET A 67 1.72 -22.93 10.70
N GLN A 68 0.70 -23.58 10.14
CA GLN A 68 -0.63 -23.78 10.75
C GLN A 68 -1.33 -22.47 11.13
N LEU A 69 -1.03 -21.39 10.43
CA LEU A 69 -1.64 -20.07 10.67
C LEU A 69 -3.00 -19.98 9.98
N ARG A 70 -3.97 -19.41 10.68
CA ARG A 70 -5.34 -19.23 10.18
C ARG A 70 -5.68 -17.77 10.06
N MET A 71 -6.26 -17.39 8.94
CA MET A 71 -6.86 -16.07 8.75
C MET A 71 -8.24 -16.02 9.39
N GLU A 72 -8.58 -14.86 9.92
CA GLU A 72 -9.88 -14.56 10.51
C GLU A 72 -10.59 -13.49 9.68
N GLY A 73 -11.94 -13.47 9.72
CA GLY A 73 -12.71 -12.49 8.98
C GLY A 73 -13.99 -13.07 8.38
N ARG A 74 -14.36 -12.55 7.20
CA ARG A 74 -15.62 -12.92 6.52
C ARG A 74 -15.37 -13.28 5.06
N SER A 75 -16.02 -14.34 4.61
CA SER A 75 -16.17 -14.66 3.18
C SER A 75 -17.55 -14.18 2.71
N TYR A 76 -17.58 -13.50 1.59
CA TYR A 76 -18.84 -13.09 0.96
C TYR A 76 -19.30 -14.19 0.00
N PRO A 77 -20.61 -14.51 -0.03
CA PRO A 77 -21.12 -15.60 -0.88
C PRO A 77 -21.07 -15.29 -2.37
N GLY A 78 -20.81 -14.05 -2.75
CA GLY A 78 -20.73 -13.65 -4.16
C GLY A 78 -19.45 -14.14 -4.83
N ARG A 79 -19.61 -14.85 -5.96
CA ARG A 79 -18.51 -15.19 -6.86
C ARG A 79 -18.63 -14.35 -8.13
N PHE A 80 -17.49 -14.01 -8.72
CA PHE A 80 -17.41 -13.15 -9.89
C PHE A 80 -16.57 -13.83 -10.98
N VAL A 81 -17.07 -13.83 -12.20
CA VAL A 81 -16.21 -14.05 -13.37
C VAL A 81 -15.45 -12.75 -13.61
N ILE A 82 -14.17 -12.90 -13.86
CA ILE A 82 -13.31 -11.86 -14.43
C ILE A 82 -12.89 -12.39 -15.79
N ALA A 83 -13.22 -11.68 -16.86
CA ALA A 83 -12.85 -12.03 -18.21
C ALA A 83 -12.16 -10.85 -18.90
N ASP A 84 -10.94 -11.08 -19.38
CA ASP A 84 -10.20 -10.14 -20.20
C ASP A 84 -10.39 -10.52 -21.67
N ILE A 85 -10.89 -9.57 -22.46
CA ILE A 85 -11.08 -9.73 -23.91
C ILE A 85 -10.25 -8.70 -24.67
N LYS A 86 -9.71 -9.10 -25.79
CA LYS A 86 -9.07 -8.21 -26.75
C LYS A 86 -10.10 -7.72 -27.76
N ALA A 87 -10.39 -6.42 -27.76
CA ALA A 87 -11.42 -5.82 -28.62
C ALA A 87 -11.16 -4.32 -28.82
N LYS A 88 -11.47 -3.83 -30.01
CA LYS A 88 -11.45 -2.38 -30.32
C LYS A 88 -12.81 -1.78 -29.96
N ILE A 89 -12.95 -1.35 -28.72
CA ILE A 89 -14.17 -0.73 -28.19
C ILE A 89 -13.94 0.79 -28.13
N ASP A 90 -14.87 1.54 -28.72
CA ASP A 90 -14.84 3.01 -28.73
C ASP A 90 -15.58 3.56 -27.49
N LEU A 91 -14.94 3.43 -26.35
CA LEU A 91 -15.39 4.00 -25.08
C LEU A 91 -14.22 4.71 -24.39
N PRO A 92 -14.50 5.75 -23.60
CA PRO A 92 -13.47 6.44 -22.82
C PRO A 92 -12.80 5.50 -21.81
N THR A 93 -11.62 5.90 -21.31
CA THR A 93 -10.91 5.17 -20.25
C THR A 93 -11.60 5.42 -18.90
N GLU A 94 -12.70 4.73 -18.70
CA GLU A 94 -13.55 4.82 -17.52
C GLU A 94 -13.86 3.42 -16.99
N ARG A 95 -14.22 3.34 -15.71
CA ARG A 95 -14.76 2.13 -15.12
C ARG A 95 -16.28 2.23 -15.10
N LEU A 96 -16.92 1.49 -15.97
CA LEU A 96 -18.38 1.43 -16.07
C LEU A 96 -18.93 0.39 -15.12
N CYS A 97 -19.99 0.71 -14.41
CA CYS A 97 -20.69 -0.20 -13.52
C CYS A 97 -22.18 -0.20 -13.86
N PHE A 98 -22.71 -1.37 -14.16
CA PHE A 98 -24.12 -1.57 -14.49
C PHE A 98 -24.77 -2.44 -13.40
N PHE A 99 -25.90 -2.00 -12.90
CA PHE A 99 -26.70 -2.72 -11.91
C PHE A 99 -27.94 -3.33 -12.56
N ASP A 100 -28.28 -4.53 -12.16
CA ASP A 100 -29.47 -5.25 -12.62
C ASP A 100 -29.61 -5.36 -14.15
N PRO A 101 -28.60 -5.78 -14.90
CA PRO A 101 -28.74 -5.95 -16.34
C PRO A 101 -29.77 -7.05 -16.65
N ALA A 102 -30.56 -6.87 -17.71
CA ALA A 102 -31.65 -7.79 -18.06
C ALA A 102 -31.19 -9.26 -18.22
N TRP A 103 -29.95 -9.48 -18.66
CA TRP A 103 -29.38 -10.81 -18.85
C TRP A 103 -28.80 -11.43 -17.55
N ASN A 104 -28.61 -10.64 -16.48
CA ASN A 104 -28.13 -11.09 -15.17
C ASN A 104 -28.83 -10.32 -14.03
N PRO A 105 -30.14 -10.48 -13.86
CA PRO A 105 -30.94 -9.70 -12.92
C PRO A 105 -30.50 -9.94 -11.47
N GLY A 106 -30.54 -8.90 -10.65
CA GLY A 106 -30.10 -8.93 -9.25
C GLY A 106 -28.59 -8.79 -9.06
N ASN A 107 -27.82 -8.78 -10.12
CA ASN A 107 -26.36 -8.74 -10.09
C ASN A 107 -25.80 -7.45 -10.71
N ASN A 108 -24.50 -7.33 -10.73
CA ASN A 108 -23.82 -6.21 -11.35
C ASN A 108 -22.81 -6.67 -12.40
N VAL A 109 -22.45 -5.75 -13.29
CA VAL A 109 -21.44 -5.92 -14.31
C VAL A 109 -20.51 -4.72 -14.27
N LEU A 110 -19.22 -4.97 -14.33
CA LEU A 110 -18.19 -3.96 -14.45
C LEU A 110 -17.50 -4.13 -15.80
N VAL A 111 -17.23 -3.02 -16.46
CA VAL A 111 -16.47 -2.99 -17.73
C VAL A 111 -15.41 -1.89 -17.61
N HIS A 112 -14.17 -2.20 -17.87
CA HIS A 112 -13.11 -1.20 -17.89
C HIS A 112 -11.95 -1.56 -18.81
N ARG A 113 -11.38 -0.52 -19.39
CA ARG A 113 -10.26 -0.62 -20.32
C ARG A 113 -8.97 -0.96 -19.57
N GLN A 114 -8.18 -1.84 -20.16
CA GLN A 114 -6.80 -2.15 -19.82
C GLN A 114 -5.88 -1.68 -20.97
N PRO A 115 -4.55 -1.66 -20.80
CA PRO A 115 -3.62 -1.44 -21.91
C PRO A 115 -3.84 -2.42 -23.07
N ASP A 116 -3.36 -2.08 -24.27
CA ASP A 116 -3.28 -2.94 -25.45
C ASP A 116 -4.62 -3.47 -25.98
N ASP A 117 -5.64 -2.61 -25.97
CA ASP A 117 -7.01 -2.95 -26.39
C ASP A 117 -7.64 -4.13 -25.62
N LEU A 118 -7.11 -4.41 -24.42
CA LEU A 118 -7.75 -5.34 -23.49
C LEU A 118 -8.88 -4.65 -22.74
N TRP A 119 -9.99 -5.36 -22.59
CA TRP A 119 -11.15 -4.93 -21.81
C TRP A 119 -11.51 -5.98 -20.80
N ARG A 120 -11.55 -5.59 -19.55
CA ARG A 120 -11.96 -6.44 -18.45
C ARG A 120 -13.46 -6.33 -18.24
N ILE A 121 -14.10 -7.47 -18.20
CA ILE A 121 -15.53 -7.64 -17.94
C ILE A 121 -15.66 -8.49 -16.68
N ASP A 122 -16.18 -7.87 -15.61
CA ASP A 122 -16.44 -8.55 -14.34
C ASP A 122 -17.94 -8.66 -14.13
N PHE A 123 -18.44 -9.83 -13.81
CA PHE A 123 -19.86 -9.99 -13.46
C PHE A 123 -20.04 -11.03 -12.36
N ARG A 124 -21.01 -10.76 -11.48
CA ARG A 124 -21.38 -11.69 -10.43
C ARG A 124 -22.07 -12.91 -11.01
N LEU A 125 -21.70 -14.10 -10.51
CA LEU A 125 -22.36 -15.35 -10.87
C LEU A 125 -23.74 -15.46 -10.20
N PRO A 126 -24.72 -16.07 -10.87
CA PRO A 126 -25.93 -16.56 -10.23
C PRO A 126 -25.61 -17.51 -9.07
N ASP A 127 -26.47 -17.51 -8.06
CA ASP A 127 -26.32 -18.40 -6.93
C ASP A 127 -26.46 -19.86 -7.39
N GLY A 128 -25.55 -20.72 -6.93
CA GLY A 128 -25.55 -22.16 -7.24
C GLY A 128 -24.78 -22.56 -8.52
N GLU A 129 -24.39 -21.63 -9.38
CA GLU A 129 -23.59 -21.93 -10.57
C GLU A 129 -22.13 -22.30 -10.18
N THR A 130 -21.58 -23.39 -10.76
CA THR A 130 -20.20 -23.80 -10.49
C THR A 130 -19.19 -22.99 -11.32
N GLU A 131 -17.91 -23.07 -10.94
CA GLU A 131 -16.83 -22.41 -11.69
C GLU A 131 -16.70 -23.01 -13.09
N GLU A 132 -16.80 -24.32 -13.22
CA GLU A 132 -16.71 -25.01 -14.51
C GLU A 132 -17.87 -24.60 -15.44
N GLN A 133 -19.08 -24.47 -14.90
CA GLN A 133 -20.23 -23.98 -15.66
C GLN A 133 -20.01 -22.54 -16.11
N ALA A 134 -19.54 -21.67 -15.20
CA ALA A 134 -19.33 -20.26 -15.48
C ALA A 134 -18.30 -19.97 -16.56
N LEU A 135 -17.26 -20.82 -16.62
CA LEU A 135 -16.15 -20.72 -17.57
C LEU A 135 -16.37 -21.59 -18.83
N GLU A 136 -17.53 -22.28 -18.96
CA GLU A 136 -17.85 -23.02 -20.18
C GLU A 136 -17.83 -22.04 -21.39
N PRO A 137 -17.05 -22.35 -22.46
CA PRO A 137 -16.77 -21.39 -23.52
C PRO A 137 -18.01 -20.80 -24.22
N ALA A 138 -19.04 -21.60 -24.47
CA ALA A 138 -20.24 -21.14 -25.13
C ALA A 138 -21.09 -20.24 -24.21
N LEU A 139 -21.16 -20.55 -22.90
CA LEU A 139 -21.85 -19.74 -21.91
C LEU A 139 -21.12 -18.41 -21.67
N LEU A 140 -19.80 -18.46 -21.50
CA LEU A 140 -18.97 -17.28 -21.33
C LEU A 140 -19.06 -16.33 -22.53
N LYS A 141 -18.95 -16.87 -23.75
CA LYS A 141 -19.13 -16.11 -25.01
C LYS A 141 -20.49 -15.44 -25.08
N ARG A 142 -21.56 -16.17 -24.73
CA ARG A 142 -22.92 -15.60 -24.72
C ARG A 142 -23.06 -14.44 -23.73
N ARG A 143 -22.46 -14.56 -22.54
CA ARG A 143 -22.47 -13.51 -21.51
C ARG A 143 -21.66 -12.28 -21.92
N ILE A 144 -20.47 -12.47 -22.47
CA ILE A 144 -19.65 -11.37 -22.99
C ILE A 144 -20.40 -10.63 -24.11
N ASN A 145 -21.00 -11.36 -25.05
CA ASN A 145 -21.81 -10.74 -26.10
C ASN A 145 -23.00 -9.97 -25.55
N ALA A 146 -23.64 -10.46 -24.48
CA ALA A 146 -24.74 -9.74 -23.83
C ALA A 146 -24.25 -8.43 -23.18
N VAL A 147 -23.03 -8.42 -22.60
CA VAL A 147 -22.40 -7.19 -22.09
C VAL A 147 -22.11 -6.22 -23.24
N LEU A 148 -21.47 -6.68 -24.31
CA LEU A 148 -21.14 -5.84 -25.46
C LEU A 148 -22.40 -5.22 -26.09
N SER A 149 -23.45 -6.01 -26.27
CA SER A 149 -24.74 -5.51 -26.76
C SER A 149 -25.36 -4.46 -25.80
N MET A 150 -25.27 -4.67 -24.48
CA MET A 150 -25.75 -3.73 -23.47
C MET A 150 -25.05 -2.37 -23.55
N ILE A 151 -23.76 -2.38 -23.81
CA ILE A 151 -22.95 -1.15 -23.97
C ILE A 151 -22.94 -0.64 -25.42
N LYS A 152 -23.78 -1.21 -26.29
CA LYS A 152 -23.95 -0.84 -27.72
C LYS A 152 -22.66 -0.95 -28.53
N GLN A 153 -21.86 -1.96 -28.26
CA GLN A 153 -20.63 -2.26 -29.00
C GLN A 153 -20.80 -3.57 -29.77
N GLU A 154 -20.92 -3.47 -31.09
CA GLU A 154 -20.95 -4.62 -31.98
C GLU A 154 -19.54 -4.81 -32.59
N VAL A 155 -18.67 -5.47 -31.84
CA VAL A 155 -17.26 -5.65 -32.20
C VAL A 155 -16.87 -7.13 -32.16
N GLU A 156 -15.94 -7.50 -33.01
CA GLU A 156 -15.24 -8.78 -32.87
C GLU A 156 -14.29 -8.73 -31.67
N TRP A 157 -14.24 -9.82 -30.92
CA TRP A 157 -13.38 -9.94 -29.77
C TRP A 157 -12.78 -11.35 -29.64
N GLN A 158 -11.66 -11.43 -28.94
CA GLN A 158 -10.98 -12.66 -28.60
C GLN A 158 -10.81 -12.72 -27.07
N LEU A 159 -11.11 -13.89 -26.47
CA LEU A 159 -10.82 -14.12 -25.07
C LEU A 159 -9.31 -14.20 -24.87
N ASP A 160 -8.80 -13.37 -23.96
CA ASP A 160 -7.41 -13.43 -23.52
C ASP A 160 -7.28 -14.32 -22.30
N TRP A 161 -8.14 -14.09 -21.28
CA TRP A 161 -8.10 -14.83 -20.04
C TRP A 161 -9.45 -14.76 -19.30
N ALA A 162 -9.77 -15.79 -18.51
CA ALA A 162 -10.92 -15.75 -17.62
C ALA A 162 -10.69 -16.60 -16.37
N THR A 163 -11.29 -16.18 -15.25
CA THR A 163 -11.29 -16.89 -13.97
C THR A 163 -12.53 -16.60 -13.16
N VAL A 164 -12.77 -17.40 -12.11
CA VAL A 164 -13.76 -17.12 -11.08
C VAL A 164 -13.06 -16.70 -9.79
N TYR A 165 -13.48 -15.59 -9.24
CA TYR A 165 -12.96 -15.02 -8.00
C TYR A 165 -14.03 -15.00 -6.90
N SER A 166 -13.62 -15.28 -5.67
CA SER A 166 -14.47 -15.18 -4.47
C SER A 166 -14.06 -13.98 -3.63
N ALA A 167 -15.02 -13.15 -3.25
CA ALA A 167 -14.75 -12.00 -2.41
C ALA A 167 -14.53 -12.44 -0.95
N ASN A 168 -13.34 -12.18 -0.44
CA ASN A 168 -12.97 -12.47 0.94
C ASN A 168 -12.47 -11.21 1.64
N THR A 169 -12.68 -11.14 2.95
CA THR A 169 -12.09 -10.17 3.86
C THR A 169 -11.51 -10.94 5.03
N LEU A 170 -10.32 -11.46 4.83
CA LEU A 170 -9.63 -12.31 5.79
C LEU A 170 -8.25 -11.74 6.09
N THR A 171 -7.84 -11.75 7.35
CA THR A 171 -6.49 -11.32 7.75
C THR A 171 -5.94 -12.21 8.85
N LEU A 172 -4.62 -12.32 8.91
CA LEU A 172 -3.94 -12.87 10.09
C LEU A 172 -3.97 -11.83 11.21
N GLY A 173 -4.09 -12.30 12.45
CA GLY A 173 -3.97 -11.42 13.64
C GLY A 173 -2.54 -10.94 13.90
N LYS A 174 -1.55 -11.57 13.27
CA LYS A 174 -0.13 -11.20 13.35
C LYS A 174 0.58 -11.55 12.05
N PHE A 175 1.49 -10.66 11.58
CA PHE A 175 2.24 -10.87 10.32
C PHE A 175 3.68 -11.31 10.56
N VAL A 176 4.18 -11.20 11.78
CA VAL A 176 5.53 -11.60 12.19
C VAL A 176 5.46 -12.80 13.10
N HIS A 177 6.06 -13.91 12.70
CA HIS A 177 6.11 -15.17 13.43
C HIS A 177 7.55 -15.65 13.58
N GLY A 178 8.24 -15.15 14.59
CA GLY A 178 9.66 -15.42 14.73
C GLY A 178 10.48 -14.75 13.62
N ARG A 179 11.13 -15.57 12.80
CA ARG A 179 11.92 -15.14 11.64
C ARG A 179 11.16 -15.27 10.32
N VAL A 180 9.88 -15.62 10.38
CA VAL A 180 9.00 -15.72 9.21
C VAL A 180 8.00 -14.56 9.24
N LEU A 181 8.00 -13.77 8.18
CA LEU A 181 7.14 -12.60 8.00
C LEU A 181 6.21 -12.84 6.82
N LEU A 182 4.94 -12.50 6.97
CA LEU A 182 3.96 -12.65 5.88
C LEU A 182 3.55 -11.28 5.34
N THR A 183 3.33 -11.20 4.01
CA THR A 183 2.98 -9.95 3.32
C THR A 183 1.97 -10.20 2.20
N GLY A 184 1.23 -9.19 1.81
CA GLY A 184 0.22 -9.27 0.75
C GLY A 184 -0.82 -10.35 1.01
N ASP A 185 -1.25 -11.03 -0.04
CA ASP A 185 -2.30 -12.06 0.04
C ASP A 185 -1.92 -13.27 0.92
N ALA A 186 -0.65 -13.47 1.23
CA ALA A 186 -0.23 -14.47 2.22
C ALA A 186 -0.65 -14.06 3.64
N ALA A 187 -0.74 -12.77 3.93
CA ALA A 187 -1.11 -12.21 5.23
C ALA A 187 -2.59 -11.80 5.33
N HIS A 188 -3.19 -11.33 4.24
CA HIS A 188 -4.58 -10.86 4.21
C HIS A 188 -5.23 -10.99 2.82
N LEU A 189 -6.51 -11.32 2.78
CA LEU A 189 -7.33 -11.32 1.56
C LEU A 189 -8.31 -10.15 1.62
N LEU A 190 -8.24 -9.28 0.64
CA LEU A 190 -9.02 -8.06 0.59
C LEU A 190 -10.19 -8.17 -0.38
N PRO A 191 -11.30 -7.43 -0.14
CA PRO A 191 -12.46 -7.48 -1.02
C PRO A 191 -12.12 -6.94 -2.41
N ILE A 192 -12.74 -7.53 -3.43
CA ILE A 192 -12.54 -7.18 -4.85
C ILE A 192 -12.90 -5.72 -5.15
N PHE A 193 -13.94 -5.18 -4.47
CA PHE A 193 -14.38 -3.80 -4.67
C PHE A 193 -13.47 -2.81 -3.94
N GLY A 194 -12.86 -1.90 -4.73
CA GLY A 194 -11.93 -0.89 -4.22
C GLY A 194 -10.52 -0.99 -4.77
N VAL A 195 -10.20 -2.05 -5.57
CA VAL A 195 -8.89 -2.22 -6.25
C VAL A 195 -7.72 -2.09 -5.27
N ARG A 196 -7.75 -2.82 -4.15
CA ARG A 196 -6.81 -2.62 -3.03
C ARG A 196 -5.74 -3.68 -2.89
N GLY A 197 -5.90 -4.89 -3.47
CA GLY A 197 -5.03 -6.02 -3.23
C GLY A 197 -3.56 -5.67 -3.45
N ILE A 198 -3.17 -5.38 -4.69
CA ILE A 198 -1.78 -5.05 -5.04
C ILE A 198 -1.28 -3.80 -4.32
N ASN A 199 -2.12 -2.76 -4.21
CA ASN A 199 -1.73 -1.51 -3.54
C ASN A 199 -1.38 -1.75 -2.07
N THR A 200 -2.16 -2.58 -1.37
CA THR A 200 -1.91 -2.92 0.03
C THR A 200 -0.68 -3.80 0.18
N GLY A 201 -0.49 -4.79 -0.70
CA GLY A 201 0.71 -5.62 -0.72
C GLY A 201 2.00 -4.81 -0.98
N LEU A 202 1.94 -3.82 -1.86
CA LEU A 202 3.08 -2.90 -2.07
C LEU A 202 3.34 -2.02 -0.84
N GLN A 203 2.28 -1.58 -0.13
CA GLN A 203 2.43 -0.85 1.13
C GLN A 203 2.99 -1.75 2.24
N ASP A 204 2.59 -3.02 2.32
CA ASP A 204 3.20 -3.98 3.24
C ASP A 204 4.69 -4.12 2.97
N SER A 205 5.06 -4.34 1.70
CA SER A 205 6.46 -4.48 1.29
C SER A 205 7.28 -3.23 1.59
N ASN A 206 6.73 -2.04 1.34
CA ASN A 206 7.39 -0.78 1.65
C ASN A 206 7.58 -0.57 3.16
N ASN A 207 6.58 -0.93 3.97
CA ASN A 207 6.65 -0.84 5.43
C ASN A 207 7.63 -1.87 6.03
N LEU A 208 7.65 -3.10 5.49
CA LEU A 208 8.51 -4.18 5.95
C LEU A 208 9.97 -4.01 5.55
N ALA A 209 10.23 -3.64 4.29
CA ALA A 209 11.57 -3.71 3.70
C ALA A 209 12.61 -2.91 4.48
N TRP A 210 12.30 -1.65 4.84
CA TRP A 210 13.23 -0.83 5.60
C TRP A 210 13.43 -1.34 7.04
N LYS A 211 12.36 -1.82 7.68
CA LYS A 211 12.42 -2.35 9.06
C LYS A 211 13.30 -3.60 9.11
N LEU A 212 13.10 -4.51 8.17
CA LEU A 212 13.90 -5.72 8.07
C LEU A 212 15.36 -5.39 7.75
N ALA A 213 15.60 -4.47 6.80
CA ALA A 213 16.96 -4.01 6.48
C ALA A 213 17.68 -3.39 7.68
N PHE A 214 16.98 -2.58 8.48
CA PHE A 214 17.54 -1.98 9.69
C PHE A 214 17.93 -3.03 10.72
N VAL A 215 17.10 -4.06 10.91
CA VAL A 215 17.39 -5.17 11.82
C VAL A 215 18.57 -6.02 11.32
N ILE A 216 18.62 -6.34 10.02
CA ILE A 216 19.71 -7.12 9.43
C ILE A 216 21.06 -6.39 9.53
N ASN A 217 21.06 -5.07 9.33
CA ASN A 217 22.28 -4.26 9.43
C ASN A 217 22.68 -3.91 10.88
N GLY A 218 21.92 -4.34 11.89
CA GLY A 218 22.18 -4.00 13.29
C GLY A 218 21.90 -2.53 13.65
N TRP A 219 21.16 -1.81 12.81
CA TRP A 219 20.75 -0.42 13.05
C TRP A 219 19.48 -0.30 13.88
N ALA A 220 18.82 -1.39 14.10
CA ALA A 220 17.62 -1.49 14.93
C ALA A 220 17.53 -2.85 15.61
N GLU A 221 16.83 -2.89 16.74
CA GLU A 221 16.52 -4.13 17.40
C GLU A 221 15.30 -4.84 16.80
N ARG A 222 15.18 -6.13 17.05
CA ARG A 222 14.11 -6.98 16.55
C ARG A 222 12.68 -6.47 16.85
N PRO A 223 12.38 -5.81 18.00
CA PRO A 223 11.08 -5.21 18.26
C PRO A 223 10.58 -4.23 17.18
N LEU A 224 11.47 -3.66 16.36
CA LEU A 224 11.06 -2.85 15.21
C LEU A 224 10.13 -3.64 14.27
N LEU A 225 10.34 -4.94 14.08
CA LEU A 225 9.50 -5.79 13.24
C LEU A 225 8.09 -6.01 13.82
N ASP A 226 7.92 -5.92 15.15
CA ASP A 226 6.59 -6.00 15.74
C ASP A 226 5.72 -4.80 15.33
N SER A 227 6.33 -3.63 15.10
CA SER A 227 5.62 -2.47 14.55
C SER A 227 5.11 -2.69 13.13
N TYR A 228 5.80 -3.48 12.29
CA TYR A 228 5.28 -3.91 11.00
C TYR A 228 3.96 -4.66 11.15
N SER A 229 3.95 -5.67 12.04
CA SER A 229 2.73 -6.45 12.31
C SER A 229 1.61 -5.56 12.83
N GLN A 230 1.87 -4.69 13.81
CA GLN A 230 0.86 -3.80 14.40
C GLN A 230 0.25 -2.87 13.35
N GLU A 231 1.09 -2.15 12.61
CA GLU A 231 0.64 -1.16 11.62
C GLU A 231 -0.11 -1.81 10.46
N ARG A 232 0.38 -2.95 9.94
CA ARG A 232 -0.21 -3.56 8.75
C ARG A 232 -1.43 -4.44 9.03
N VAL A 233 -1.51 -5.05 10.21
CA VAL A 233 -2.74 -5.71 10.68
C VAL A 233 -3.86 -4.69 10.84
N GLN A 234 -3.57 -3.54 11.50
CA GLN A 234 -4.54 -2.45 11.61
C GLN A 234 -5.00 -1.97 10.23
N ALA A 235 -4.07 -1.70 9.31
CA ALA A 235 -4.39 -1.28 7.94
C ALA A 235 -5.25 -2.32 7.19
N ALA A 236 -4.95 -3.62 7.34
CA ALA A 236 -5.75 -4.69 6.74
C ALA A 236 -7.19 -4.72 7.29
N HIS A 237 -7.37 -4.54 8.61
CA HIS A 237 -8.69 -4.46 9.22
C HIS A 237 -9.48 -3.25 8.71
N GLU A 238 -8.88 -2.06 8.66
CA GLU A 238 -9.51 -0.86 8.11
C GLU A 238 -9.97 -1.07 6.66
N ILE A 239 -9.10 -1.66 5.82
CA ILE A 239 -9.45 -1.95 4.43
C ILE A 239 -10.56 -2.99 4.34
N CYS A 240 -10.53 -4.04 5.14
CA CYS A 240 -11.57 -5.06 5.17
C CYS A 240 -12.92 -4.46 5.57
N GLU A 241 -12.94 -3.54 6.52
CA GLU A 241 -14.15 -2.84 6.93
C GLU A 241 -14.70 -1.94 5.81
N GLU A 242 -13.87 -1.05 5.27
CA GLU A 242 -14.27 -0.13 4.20
C GLU A 242 -14.63 -0.86 2.91
N GLY A 243 -13.84 -1.87 2.52
CA GLY A 243 -14.14 -2.70 1.36
C GLY A 243 -15.40 -3.55 1.55
N GLY A 244 -15.70 -3.93 2.78
CA GLY A 244 -16.95 -4.58 3.14
C GLY A 244 -18.18 -3.67 2.92
N LYS A 245 -18.06 -2.37 3.20
CA LYS A 245 -19.11 -1.38 2.88
C LYS A 245 -19.31 -1.29 1.37
N SER A 246 -18.24 -1.17 0.60
CA SER A 246 -18.30 -1.17 -0.87
C SER A 246 -18.92 -2.44 -1.43
N THR A 247 -18.54 -3.60 -0.88
CA THR A 247 -19.11 -4.89 -1.29
C THR A 247 -20.61 -4.96 -1.04
N ARG A 248 -21.09 -4.50 0.12
CA ARG A 248 -22.55 -4.46 0.42
C ARG A 248 -23.31 -3.47 -0.46
N PHE A 249 -22.69 -2.38 -0.88
CA PHE A 249 -23.27 -1.46 -1.84
C PHE A 249 -23.39 -2.11 -3.23
N MET A 250 -22.31 -2.72 -3.70
CA MET A 250 -22.27 -3.38 -5.01
C MET A 250 -23.15 -4.63 -5.08
N THR A 251 -23.19 -5.40 -4.01
CA THR A 251 -23.97 -6.64 -3.88
C THR A 251 -24.87 -6.61 -2.64
N PRO A 252 -25.99 -5.87 -2.68
CA PRO A 252 -26.84 -5.68 -1.52
C PRO A 252 -27.37 -7.01 -0.97
N PRO A 253 -27.19 -7.29 0.34
CA PRO A 253 -27.60 -8.57 0.94
C PRO A 253 -29.10 -8.67 1.22
N SER A 254 -29.86 -7.59 1.07
CA SER A 254 -31.30 -7.55 1.35
C SER A 254 -32.06 -6.60 0.42
N PRO A 255 -33.39 -6.75 0.27
CA PRO A 255 -34.20 -5.82 -0.49
C PRO A 255 -34.10 -4.37 0.00
N GLY A 256 -34.01 -4.15 1.32
CA GLY A 256 -33.89 -2.80 1.90
C GLY A 256 -32.55 -2.13 1.52
N THR A 257 -31.45 -2.85 1.57
CA THR A 257 -30.13 -2.33 1.15
C THR A 257 -30.08 -2.08 -0.36
N ARG A 258 -30.79 -2.90 -1.15
CA ARG A 258 -30.94 -2.68 -2.59
C ARG A 258 -31.71 -1.40 -2.88
N LEU A 259 -32.85 -1.18 -2.21
CA LEU A 259 -33.64 0.04 -2.33
C LEU A 259 -32.81 1.28 -1.97
N LEU A 260 -32.02 1.22 -0.89
CA LEU A 260 -31.12 2.30 -0.51
C LEU A 260 -30.09 2.58 -1.60
N ARG A 261 -29.42 1.55 -2.15
CA ARG A 261 -28.47 1.70 -3.25
C ARG A 261 -29.11 2.39 -4.45
N ASP A 262 -30.29 1.92 -4.87
CA ASP A 262 -30.95 2.42 -6.06
C ASP A 262 -31.43 3.88 -5.87
N ALA A 263 -31.88 4.24 -4.67
CA ALA A 263 -32.22 5.60 -4.33
C ALA A 263 -30.97 6.52 -4.33
N VAL A 264 -29.85 6.08 -3.73
CA VAL A 264 -28.58 6.82 -3.73
C VAL A 264 -28.08 7.04 -5.15
N LEU A 265 -28.08 6.00 -6.01
CA LEU A 265 -27.66 6.12 -7.41
C LEU A 265 -28.54 7.10 -8.18
N SER A 266 -29.86 7.02 -8.03
CA SER A 266 -30.81 7.88 -8.77
C SER A 266 -30.69 9.35 -8.34
N TRP A 267 -30.63 9.62 -7.04
CA TRP A 267 -30.61 10.99 -6.53
C TRP A 267 -29.24 11.64 -6.61
N SER A 268 -28.16 10.87 -6.67
CA SER A 268 -26.80 11.41 -6.86
C SER A 268 -26.60 12.14 -8.20
N LEU A 269 -27.55 12.00 -9.13
CA LEU A 269 -27.58 12.77 -10.38
C LEU A 269 -27.95 14.24 -10.16
N SER A 270 -28.69 14.54 -9.08
CA SER A 270 -29.13 15.90 -8.73
C SER A 270 -28.54 16.41 -7.42
N GLU A 271 -28.17 15.54 -6.48
CA GLU A 271 -27.79 15.87 -5.11
C GLU A 271 -26.35 15.45 -4.83
N ASP A 272 -25.42 16.41 -4.82
CA ASP A 272 -23.97 16.15 -4.70
C ASP A 272 -23.57 15.46 -3.39
N PHE A 273 -24.24 15.73 -2.27
CA PHE A 273 -23.93 15.11 -0.98
C PHE A 273 -24.10 13.59 -0.99
N LEU A 274 -24.97 13.05 -1.87
CA LEU A 274 -25.19 11.62 -2.00
C LEU A 274 -24.02 10.90 -2.68
N LYS A 275 -23.19 11.62 -3.42
CA LYS A 275 -21.98 11.05 -4.04
C LYS A 275 -21.00 10.53 -2.98
N ASP A 276 -20.96 11.14 -1.82
CA ASP A 276 -20.12 10.69 -0.71
C ASP A 276 -20.58 9.34 -0.13
N LEU A 277 -21.85 8.96 -0.30
CA LEU A 277 -22.36 7.65 0.08
C LEU A 277 -21.95 6.54 -0.89
N MET A 278 -21.56 6.87 -2.14
CA MET A 278 -21.07 5.92 -3.13
C MET A 278 -19.55 5.76 -3.09
N HIS A 279 -18.85 6.83 -2.73
CA HIS A 279 -17.39 6.88 -2.70
C HIS A 279 -16.84 6.48 -1.34
N TRP A 280 -16.84 5.19 -1.08
CA TRP A 280 -16.00 4.68 0.01
C TRP A 280 -14.54 4.95 -0.36
N ARG A 281 -13.88 5.74 0.46
CA ARG A 281 -12.48 6.14 0.23
C ARG A 281 -11.59 4.92 0.14
N THR A 282 -11.35 4.49 -1.07
CA THR A 282 -10.60 3.27 -1.35
C THR A 282 -9.11 3.52 -1.52
N SER A 283 -8.69 4.76 -1.77
CA SER A 283 -7.34 5.07 -2.25
C SER A 283 -6.59 6.09 -1.39
N ARG A 284 -6.89 6.21 -0.10
CA ARG A 284 -6.03 7.02 0.77
C ARG A 284 -5.01 6.15 1.50
N PRO A 285 -3.79 6.67 1.69
CA PRO A 285 -2.80 6.02 2.53
C PRO A 285 -3.30 5.85 3.97
N HIS A 286 -2.79 4.82 4.66
CA HIS A 286 -3.13 4.59 6.06
C HIS A 286 -2.40 5.57 6.96
N ASP A 287 -3.06 5.97 8.05
CA ASP A 287 -2.47 6.72 9.13
C ASP A 287 -2.04 5.75 10.24
N TYR A 288 -0.78 5.74 10.60
CA TYR A 288 -0.26 4.95 11.72
C TYR A 288 -0.16 5.80 12.99
N ARG A 289 -1.27 6.45 13.38
CA ARG A 289 -1.28 7.39 14.53
C ARG A 289 -0.90 6.73 15.84
N ASP A 290 -1.30 5.48 16.03
CA ASP A 290 -1.05 4.71 17.24
C ASP A 290 0.23 3.88 17.16
N SER A 291 1.09 4.12 16.17
CA SER A 291 2.36 3.42 16.03
C SER A 291 3.30 3.75 17.19
N SER A 292 3.93 2.72 17.74
CA SER A 292 4.99 2.87 18.76
C SER A 292 6.22 3.62 18.25
N LEU A 293 6.34 3.79 16.93
CA LEU A 293 7.43 4.53 16.31
C LEU A 293 7.22 6.05 16.27
N ASN A 294 6.03 6.53 16.62
CA ASN A 294 5.75 7.95 16.71
C ASN A 294 6.26 8.52 18.03
N ALA A 295 7.05 9.59 17.96
CA ALA A 295 7.62 10.24 19.11
C ALA A 295 6.91 11.57 19.41
N PHE A 296 6.86 11.95 20.71
CA PHE A 296 6.41 13.26 21.18
C PHE A 296 5.00 13.64 20.72
N ALA A 297 4.02 12.77 20.99
CA ALA A 297 2.61 13.03 20.63
C ALA A 297 2.04 14.31 21.26
N GLU A 298 2.56 14.76 22.40
CA GLU A 298 2.19 16.04 23.05
C GLU A 298 2.61 17.25 22.24
N VAL A 299 3.77 17.19 21.57
CA VAL A 299 4.28 18.30 20.72
C VAL A 299 3.49 18.39 19.41
N ASP A 300 2.92 17.28 18.95
CA ASP A 300 2.04 17.25 17.78
C ASP A 300 0.82 18.18 17.94
N ARG A 301 0.38 18.42 19.19
CA ARG A 301 -0.75 19.31 19.54
C ARG A 301 -0.46 20.81 19.31
N GLU A 302 0.80 21.20 19.18
CA GLU A 302 1.18 22.57 18.84
C GLU A 302 0.82 22.97 17.40
N PHE A 303 0.50 21.96 16.57
CA PHE A 303 0.12 22.13 15.18
C PHE A 303 -1.40 22.19 15.04
N HIS A 304 -1.89 23.14 14.26
CA HIS A 304 -3.32 23.30 13.95
C HIS A 304 -3.70 22.62 12.63
N GLY A 305 -2.71 22.15 11.89
CA GLY A 305 -2.86 21.49 10.60
C GLY A 305 -1.62 20.72 10.21
N GLY A 306 -1.33 20.67 8.93
CA GLY A 306 -0.16 20.01 8.39
C GLY A 306 -0.29 18.49 8.27
N VAL A 307 0.85 17.81 8.26
CA VAL A 307 0.96 16.35 8.22
C VAL A 307 1.27 15.85 9.63
N ALA A 308 0.30 15.20 10.26
CA ALA A 308 0.44 14.72 11.63
C ALA A 308 1.36 13.49 11.73
N CYS A 309 1.84 13.19 12.94
CA CYS A 309 2.56 11.94 13.20
C CYS A 309 1.72 10.72 12.80
N GLY A 310 2.36 9.75 12.20
CA GLY A 310 1.72 8.56 11.61
C GLY A 310 1.16 8.78 10.21
N GLN A 311 1.03 10.01 9.72
CA GLN A 311 0.55 10.27 8.37
C GLN A 311 1.67 10.20 7.33
N PRO A 312 1.36 9.75 6.10
CA PRO A 312 2.31 9.81 5.00
C PRO A 312 2.52 11.25 4.53
N LEU A 313 3.71 11.54 4.03
CA LEU A 313 4.03 12.83 3.44
C LEU A 313 3.04 13.18 2.32
N ARG A 314 2.72 14.47 2.25
CA ARG A 314 1.93 15.03 1.14
C ARG A 314 2.87 15.52 0.05
N ASN A 315 2.66 15.01 -1.17
CA ASN A 315 3.37 15.51 -2.33
C ASN A 315 2.87 16.91 -2.69
N ILE A 316 3.76 17.89 -2.70
CA ILE A 316 3.46 19.29 -3.00
C ILE A 316 4.18 19.69 -4.26
N LYS A 317 3.46 20.30 -5.20
CA LYS A 317 4.07 20.86 -6.41
C LYS A 317 4.85 22.13 -6.05
N LEU A 318 6.14 22.11 -6.29
CA LEU A 318 7.09 23.19 -5.96
C LEU A 318 7.23 24.18 -7.11
N ALA A 319 7.65 23.70 -8.27
CA ALA A 319 7.80 24.46 -9.51
C ALA A 319 7.00 23.80 -10.65
N ALA A 320 7.20 24.23 -11.88
CA ALA A 320 6.40 23.78 -13.03
C ALA A 320 6.32 22.25 -13.16
N ASN A 321 7.40 21.54 -12.93
CA ASN A 321 7.49 20.08 -13.05
C ASN A 321 8.05 19.38 -11.81
N ASP A 322 8.42 20.10 -10.75
CA ASP A 322 9.06 19.54 -9.57
C ASP A 322 8.07 19.37 -8.43
N HIS A 323 8.21 18.29 -7.68
CA HIS A 323 7.41 18.01 -6.50
C HIS A 323 8.30 17.68 -5.30
N LEU A 324 7.76 17.85 -4.09
CA LEU A 324 8.47 17.59 -2.84
C LEU A 324 9.04 16.16 -2.77
N LEU A 325 8.27 15.15 -3.21
CA LEU A 325 8.73 13.77 -3.20
C LEU A 325 9.84 13.50 -4.22
N ASP A 326 9.91 14.26 -5.32
CA ASP A 326 11.01 14.16 -6.28
C ASP A 326 12.32 14.64 -5.64
N ALA A 327 12.26 15.71 -4.82
CA ALA A 327 13.41 16.23 -4.08
C ALA A 327 13.88 15.26 -2.97
N ILE A 328 12.96 14.54 -2.33
CA ILE A 328 13.28 13.48 -1.38
C ILE A 328 13.93 12.30 -2.10
N GLY A 329 13.42 11.97 -3.29
CA GLY A 329 13.92 10.88 -4.12
C GLY A 329 13.65 9.49 -3.53
N SER A 330 14.31 8.47 -4.11
CA SER A 330 14.20 7.07 -3.69
C SER A 330 15.29 6.64 -2.71
N LYS A 331 15.83 7.58 -1.94
CA LYS A 331 16.92 7.31 -1.00
C LYS A 331 16.39 6.54 0.21
N ALA A 332 16.94 5.36 0.49
CA ALA A 332 16.63 4.61 1.70
C ALA A 332 17.22 5.30 2.93
N GLY A 333 16.40 5.50 3.97
CA GLY A 333 16.82 6.15 5.22
C GLY A 333 15.74 7.05 5.80
N PHE A 334 16.03 7.63 6.95
CA PHE A 334 15.19 8.68 7.52
C PHE A 334 15.39 10.00 6.78
N HIS A 335 14.37 10.85 6.81
CA HIS A 335 14.46 12.19 6.22
C HIS A 335 14.15 13.25 7.26
N LEU A 336 14.99 14.29 7.33
CA LEU A 336 14.76 15.50 8.08
C LEU A 336 14.35 16.61 7.11
N LEU A 337 13.11 17.10 7.23
CA LEU A 337 12.65 18.28 6.53
C LEU A 337 12.82 19.47 7.45
N LEU A 338 13.66 20.43 7.07
CA LEU A 338 14.02 21.62 7.84
C LEU A 338 13.43 22.86 7.17
N PHE A 339 12.48 23.49 7.80
CA PHE A 339 11.86 24.72 7.28
C PHE A 339 12.63 25.93 7.78
N VAL A 340 13.26 26.67 6.87
CA VAL A 340 14.11 27.81 7.20
C VAL A 340 13.46 29.16 6.82
N GLY A 341 13.90 30.25 7.47
CA GLY A 341 13.55 31.61 7.07
C GLY A 341 14.43 32.12 5.91
N LYS A 342 14.28 33.40 5.58
CA LYS A 342 15.12 34.07 4.57
C LYS A 342 16.59 34.15 4.99
N GLU A 343 16.85 34.09 6.28
CA GLU A 343 18.18 34.05 6.91
C GLU A 343 18.88 32.69 6.79
N GLY A 344 18.17 31.66 6.27
CA GLY A 344 18.72 30.31 6.13
C GLY A 344 18.73 29.52 7.43
N LEU A 345 19.72 28.64 7.61
CA LEU A 345 19.85 27.77 8.77
C LEU A 345 20.22 28.56 10.03
N THR A 346 19.39 28.45 11.06
CA THR A 346 19.66 28.98 12.41
C THR A 346 20.65 28.12 13.19
N GLY A 347 21.14 28.60 14.35
CA GLY A 347 22.02 27.83 15.22
C GLY A 347 21.43 26.48 15.63
N ASP A 348 20.18 26.46 16.10
CA ASP A 348 19.47 25.24 16.52
C ASP A 348 19.39 24.21 15.40
N LEU A 349 19.07 24.62 14.16
CA LEU A 349 19.00 23.72 13.02
C LEU A 349 20.38 23.17 12.62
N ARG A 350 21.45 23.97 12.75
CA ARG A 350 22.82 23.51 12.53
C ARG A 350 23.26 22.48 13.57
N GLU A 351 22.88 22.66 14.83
CA GLU A 351 23.15 21.68 15.90
C GLU A 351 22.40 20.36 15.65
N ILE A 352 21.17 20.41 15.15
CA ILE A 352 20.42 19.19 14.75
C ILE A 352 21.15 18.47 13.61
N LEU A 353 21.62 19.19 12.60
CA LEU A 353 22.39 18.62 11.50
C LEU A 353 23.67 17.95 12.01
N ALA A 354 24.42 18.62 12.87
CA ALA A 354 25.64 18.06 13.47
C ALA A 354 25.36 16.80 14.33
N ALA A 355 24.29 16.82 15.14
CA ALA A 355 23.92 15.70 16.01
C ALA A 355 23.46 14.46 15.22
N THR A 356 23.04 14.64 13.97
CA THR A 356 22.55 13.55 13.10
C THR A 356 23.54 13.12 12.02
N GLU A 357 24.73 13.71 11.98
CA GLU A 357 25.72 13.47 10.93
C GLU A 357 26.40 12.09 11.02
N ASN A 358 26.68 11.62 12.23
CA ASN A 358 27.48 10.43 12.49
C ASN A 358 26.67 9.25 13.03
N LEU A 359 25.37 9.18 12.70
CA LEU A 359 24.55 8.04 13.06
C LEU A 359 24.84 6.84 12.15
N ALA A 360 24.71 5.62 12.70
CA ALA A 360 25.07 4.38 12.02
C ALA A 360 24.22 4.08 10.76
N TYR A 361 23.09 4.75 10.60
CA TYR A 361 22.13 4.55 9.49
C TYR A 361 21.89 5.84 8.72
N PRO A 362 21.44 5.75 7.46
CA PRO A 362 21.26 6.92 6.59
C PRO A 362 20.18 7.87 7.09
N ILE A 363 20.55 9.17 7.19
CA ILE A 363 19.64 10.27 7.42
C ILE A 363 19.83 11.29 6.31
N HIS A 364 18.78 11.52 5.53
CA HIS A 364 18.76 12.48 4.45
C HIS A 364 18.14 13.78 4.93
N ARG A 365 18.68 14.87 4.50
CA ARG A 365 18.30 16.22 4.91
C ARG A 365 17.69 16.93 3.73
N LEU A 366 16.61 17.66 3.95
CA LEU A 366 15.96 18.49 2.94
C LEU A 366 15.64 19.84 3.57
N ILE A 367 16.25 20.89 3.06
CA ILE A 367 16.02 22.25 3.51
C ILE A 367 14.91 22.85 2.64
N VAL A 368 13.84 23.31 3.27
CA VAL A 368 12.72 24.00 2.60
C VAL A 368 12.83 25.49 2.90
N THR A 369 13.01 26.30 1.86
CA THR A 369 13.17 27.77 1.96
C THR A 369 11.97 28.48 1.31
N PRO A 370 11.53 29.64 1.86
CA PRO A 370 10.47 30.46 1.25
C PRO A 370 10.95 31.24 0.02
N ALA A 371 12.23 31.18 -0.33
CA ALA A 371 12.83 31.83 -1.47
C ALA A 371 13.24 30.83 -2.56
N ALA A 372 13.82 31.30 -3.65
CA ALA A 372 14.49 30.43 -4.61
C ALA A 372 15.63 29.66 -3.92
N PRO A 373 15.96 28.42 -4.39
CA PRO A 373 17.06 27.67 -3.83
C PRO A 373 18.34 28.49 -3.82
N LEU A 374 19.06 28.42 -2.71
CA LEU A 374 20.42 28.97 -2.64
C LEU A 374 21.34 27.99 -3.37
N ASP A 375 22.08 28.45 -4.34
CA ASP A 375 23.14 27.65 -4.99
C ASP A 375 24.32 27.50 -4.04
N ASP A 376 24.25 26.51 -3.15
CA ASP A 376 25.36 26.08 -2.33
C ASP A 376 25.70 24.62 -2.70
N PRO A 377 26.76 24.38 -3.45
CA PRO A 377 27.14 23.03 -3.90
C PRO A 377 27.63 22.10 -2.77
N GLN A 378 27.77 22.60 -1.55
CA GLN A 378 28.14 21.82 -0.36
C GLN A 378 26.95 21.61 0.59
N ALA A 379 25.78 22.20 0.29
CA ALA A 379 24.60 22.10 1.13
C ALA A 379 23.79 20.86 0.81
N ASP A 380 23.06 20.41 1.81
CA ASP A 380 21.95 19.45 1.65
C ASP A 380 20.97 19.96 0.58
N PRO A 381 20.21 19.06 -0.10
CA PRO A 381 19.23 19.49 -1.10
C PRO A 381 18.31 20.60 -0.58
N ILE A 382 18.30 21.72 -1.28
CA ILE A 382 17.48 22.88 -0.93
C ILE A 382 16.30 22.98 -1.90
N VAL A 383 15.11 23.09 -1.35
CA VAL A 383 13.88 23.22 -2.10
C VAL A 383 13.28 24.59 -1.88
N GLY A 384 13.06 25.30 -2.98
CA GLY A 384 12.38 26.60 -2.98
C GLY A 384 10.86 26.47 -2.97
N ASP A 385 10.20 27.04 -1.96
CA ASP A 385 8.74 27.14 -1.88
C ASP A 385 8.30 28.61 -2.05
N ALA A 386 8.64 29.21 -3.17
CA ALA A 386 8.34 30.61 -3.49
C ALA A 386 6.84 30.98 -3.39
N GLN A 387 5.95 30.00 -3.46
CA GLN A 387 4.50 30.18 -3.36
C GLN A 387 3.94 29.88 -1.96
N GLY A 388 4.78 29.48 -1.01
CA GLY A 388 4.39 29.15 0.36
C GLY A 388 3.46 27.93 0.50
N ARG A 389 3.35 27.10 -0.54
CA ARG A 389 2.45 25.94 -0.55
C ARG A 389 2.88 24.86 0.42
N THR A 390 4.19 24.58 0.49
CA THR A 390 4.74 23.59 1.40
C THR A 390 4.62 24.04 2.84
N TYR A 391 4.97 25.30 3.11
CA TYR A 391 4.78 25.91 4.44
C TYR A 391 3.31 25.81 4.90
N SER A 392 2.37 26.21 4.05
CA SER A 392 0.94 26.13 4.36
C SER A 392 0.44 24.70 4.55
N LYS A 393 0.81 23.77 3.67
CA LYS A 393 0.33 22.36 3.72
C LYS A 393 0.94 21.55 4.85
N TYR A 394 2.13 21.94 5.31
CA TYR A 394 2.81 21.34 6.46
C TYR A 394 2.57 22.13 7.77
N ASP A 395 1.77 23.17 7.74
CA ASP A 395 1.59 24.08 8.88
C ASP A 395 2.93 24.49 9.49
N ALA A 396 3.90 24.85 8.62
CA ALA A 396 5.27 25.09 8.99
C ALA A 396 5.57 26.60 9.12
N SER A 397 6.54 26.90 9.95
CA SER A 397 7.16 28.24 10.10
C SER A 397 8.67 28.07 10.15
N PRO A 398 9.47 29.14 10.01
CA PRO A 398 10.92 29.05 10.19
C PRO A 398 11.29 28.40 11.53
N GLY A 399 12.14 27.37 11.49
CA GLY A 399 12.52 26.53 12.62
C GLY A 399 11.72 25.24 12.78
N THR A 400 10.63 25.05 12.01
CA THR A 400 9.88 23.79 12.01
C THR A 400 10.72 22.64 11.46
N VAL A 401 10.64 21.50 12.11
CA VAL A 401 11.34 20.25 11.74
C VAL A 401 10.33 19.11 11.66
N TYR A 402 10.43 18.32 10.60
CA TYR A 402 9.72 17.06 10.44
C TYR A 402 10.73 15.92 10.35
N LEU A 403 10.53 14.88 11.14
CA LEU A 403 11.25 13.62 11.04
C LEU A 403 10.36 12.59 10.33
N VAL A 404 10.87 12.02 9.26
CA VAL A 404 10.14 11.14 8.36
C VAL A 404 10.85 9.81 8.25
N ARG A 405 10.09 8.73 8.35
CA ARG A 405 10.56 7.35 8.23
C ARG A 405 10.94 7.02 6.78
N PRO A 406 11.72 5.94 6.56
CA PRO A 406 12.07 5.48 5.19
C PRO A 406 10.85 5.14 4.31
N ASP A 407 9.70 4.77 4.90
CA ASP A 407 8.44 4.54 4.21
C ASP A 407 7.57 5.81 4.05
N LEU A 408 8.19 6.99 4.22
CA LEU A 408 7.62 8.33 4.03
C LEU A 408 6.47 8.67 5.00
N HIS A 409 6.39 8.03 6.17
CA HIS A 409 5.47 8.45 7.23
C HIS A 409 6.18 9.37 8.23
N VAL A 410 5.49 10.41 8.66
CA VAL A 410 5.99 11.31 9.71
C VAL A 410 5.98 10.58 11.04
N CYS A 411 7.11 10.49 11.73
CA CYS A 411 7.17 9.90 13.06
C CYS A 411 7.39 10.93 14.18
N ALA A 412 7.80 12.14 13.84
CA ALA A 412 7.85 13.27 14.77
C ALA A 412 7.83 14.60 14.02
N ARG A 413 7.34 15.65 14.66
CA ARG A 413 7.41 17.02 14.14
C ARG A 413 7.44 18.04 15.29
N TRP A 414 8.11 19.14 15.08
CA TRP A 414 8.27 20.22 16.08
C TRP A 414 8.19 21.58 15.44
N ARG A 415 7.57 22.54 16.12
CA ARG A 415 7.68 23.98 15.77
C ARG A 415 9.11 24.48 15.91
N ARG A 416 9.76 24.01 16.98
CA ARG A 416 11.19 24.18 17.25
C ARG A 416 11.71 22.91 17.89
N ALA A 417 12.64 22.27 17.27
CA ALA A 417 13.29 21.06 17.81
C ALA A 417 14.63 21.44 18.42
N ASN A 418 15.05 20.64 19.39
CA ASN A 418 16.44 20.62 19.82
C ASN A 418 17.11 19.28 19.41
N PRO A 419 18.45 19.21 19.37
CA PRO A 419 19.16 18.01 18.94
C PRO A 419 18.79 16.73 19.74
N LEU A 420 18.60 16.85 21.05
CA LEU A 420 18.28 15.72 21.91
C LEU A 420 16.91 15.12 21.57
N GLN A 421 15.90 15.95 21.32
CA GLN A 421 14.57 15.49 20.91
C GLN A 421 14.60 14.74 19.56
N VAL A 422 15.37 15.24 18.59
CA VAL A 422 15.50 14.58 17.28
C VAL A 422 16.19 13.22 17.42
N VAL A 423 17.29 13.14 18.17
CA VAL A 423 17.99 11.88 18.43
C VAL A 423 17.12 10.90 19.22
N GLN A 424 16.35 11.35 20.19
CA GLN A 424 15.39 10.53 20.92
C GLN A 424 14.30 9.97 19.99
N ALA A 425 13.72 10.81 19.13
CA ALA A 425 12.73 10.37 18.15
C ALA A 425 13.27 9.33 17.17
N LEU A 426 14.52 9.51 16.70
CA LEU A 426 15.21 8.53 15.88
C LEU A 426 15.40 7.19 16.58
N ARG A 427 15.81 7.21 17.87
CA ARG A 427 15.93 5.99 18.68
C ARG A 427 14.58 5.28 18.81
N GLN A 428 13.52 6.01 19.16
CA GLN A 428 12.18 5.44 19.25
C GLN A 428 11.73 4.86 17.91
N ALA A 429 11.96 5.58 16.79
CA ALA A 429 11.58 5.14 15.46
C ALA A 429 12.40 3.94 14.95
N THR A 430 13.53 3.62 15.56
CA THR A 430 14.34 2.42 15.30
C THR A 430 14.10 1.28 16.31
N GLY A 431 13.14 1.46 17.22
CA GLY A 431 12.75 0.42 18.19
C GLY A 431 13.72 0.21 19.35
N PHE A 432 14.69 1.12 19.58
CA PHE A 432 15.53 1.06 20.76
C PHE A 432 14.75 1.54 21.99
N ALA A 433 14.74 0.73 23.05
CA ALA A 433 14.17 1.13 24.31
C ALA A 433 14.93 2.32 24.93
N GLU A 434 14.23 3.16 25.70
CA GLU A 434 14.86 4.21 26.49
C GLU A 434 15.94 3.58 27.41
N GLY A 435 17.20 3.95 27.20
CA GLY A 435 18.32 3.53 28.07
C GLY A 435 19.50 2.83 27.39
N CYS A 436 19.41 2.40 26.14
CA CYS A 436 20.57 1.83 25.45
C CYS A 436 21.50 2.93 24.91
N CYS A 437 22.63 3.14 25.57
CA CYS A 437 23.69 4.01 25.06
C CYS A 437 24.33 3.35 23.84
N LEU A 438 24.32 4.05 22.71
CA LEU A 438 25.24 3.73 21.61
C LEU A 438 26.66 3.97 22.10
N SER A 439 27.40 2.89 22.36
CA SER A 439 28.84 2.90 22.61
C SER A 439 29.61 3.10 21.32
#